data_f0681e0a76d7a253f8c1caa68e87f621
#
_entry.id   f0681e0a76d7a253f8c1caa68e87f621
#
_cell.length_a   1.000
_cell.length_b   1.000
_cell.length_c   1.000
_cell.angle_alpha   90.00
_cell.angle_beta   90.00
_cell.angle_gamma   90.00
#
_symmetry.space_group_name_H-M   'P 1'
#
loop_
_entity.id
_entity.type
_entity.pdbx_description
1 polymer ?
#
loop_
_entity_poly.entity_id
_entity_poly.type
_entity_poly.pdbx_seq_one_letter_code
_entity_poly.pdbx_strand_id
1 'polypeptide(L)'
;MRGAKWQEIDASKARWTVPAERMKMKTQHVVPLSKQALKTLENMRALGLTSEPDEYIFPGMQRQAQMMSENTIGYAFNRAGYHGRQTPHGIRGLFSTYANESAKWEFNDIEMALAHQTGNAVSRAYNSSQRLPERAKLLQWWADELEQMRDGAKVIEFPIKQA
;
A
#
# COMPACT_ATOMS: atom_id res chain seq x y z
N MET A 1 8.51 0.32 -1.38
CA MET A 1 7.98 1.66 -1.77
C MET A 1 9.08 2.66 -2.12
N ARG A 2 10.06 2.97 -1.24
CA ARG A 2 11.07 4.02 -1.47
C ARG A 2 11.83 3.94 -2.80
N GLY A 3 12.11 2.75 -3.32
CA GLY A 3 12.77 2.56 -4.61
C GLY A 3 11.81 2.45 -5.81
N ALA A 4 10.56 2.90 -5.68
CA ALA A 4 9.62 2.90 -6.78
C ALA A 4 10.02 3.94 -7.84
N LYS A 5 9.92 3.54 -9.12
CA LYS A 5 10.20 4.38 -10.29
C LYS A 5 8.93 4.64 -11.09
N TRP A 6 8.91 5.75 -11.83
CA TRP A 6 7.73 6.13 -12.63
C TRP A 6 7.36 5.09 -13.68
N GLN A 7 8.33 4.47 -14.33
CA GLN A 7 8.10 3.42 -15.34
C GLN A 7 7.41 2.17 -14.80
N GLU A 8 7.35 1.99 -13.47
CA GLU A 8 6.69 0.85 -12.83
C GLU A 8 5.19 1.08 -12.63
N ILE A 9 4.71 2.31 -12.87
CA ILE A 9 3.32 2.72 -12.67
C ILE A 9 2.58 2.72 -14.01
N ASP A 10 1.58 1.88 -14.14
CA ASP A 10 0.59 1.94 -15.21
C ASP A 10 -0.68 2.58 -14.65
N ALA A 11 -0.79 3.91 -14.80
CA ALA A 11 -1.93 4.65 -14.29
C ALA A 11 -3.23 4.28 -15.01
N SER A 12 -3.17 3.90 -16.31
CA SER A 12 -4.34 3.52 -17.09
C SER A 12 -4.99 2.22 -16.61
N LYS A 13 -4.17 1.30 -16.09
CA LYS A 13 -4.60 0.03 -15.49
C LYS A 13 -4.66 0.07 -13.97
N ALA A 14 -4.37 1.24 -13.36
CA ALA A 14 -4.26 1.39 -11.92
C ALA A 14 -3.36 0.32 -11.27
N ARG A 15 -2.12 0.17 -11.75
CA ARG A 15 -1.19 -0.87 -11.31
C ARG A 15 0.20 -0.33 -11.07
N TRP A 16 0.84 -0.84 -10.03
CA TRP A 16 2.26 -0.72 -9.78
C TRP A 16 2.92 -2.10 -9.91
N THR A 17 3.87 -2.22 -10.82
CA THR A 17 4.60 -3.47 -11.05
C THR A 17 5.98 -3.39 -10.41
N VAL A 18 6.16 -4.06 -9.28
CA VAL A 18 7.44 -4.15 -8.59
C VAL A 18 8.31 -5.21 -9.27
N PRO A 19 9.47 -4.86 -9.83
CA PRO A 19 10.32 -5.82 -10.52
C PRO A 19 10.91 -6.86 -9.56
N ALA A 20 11.18 -8.06 -10.10
CA ALA A 20 11.64 -9.22 -9.34
C ALA A 20 12.93 -8.96 -8.55
N GLU A 21 13.83 -8.14 -9.08
CA GLU A 21 15.12 -7.81 -8.47
C GLU A 21 14.99 -7.13 -7.12
N ARG A 22 13.88 -6.39 -6.92
CA ARG A 22 13.58 -5.70 -5.65
C ARG A 22 12.75 -6.52 -4.69
N MET A 23 12.25 -7.67 -5.14
CA MET A 23 11.47 -8.56 -4.29
C MET A 23 12.36 -9.61 -3.62
N LYS A 24 12.14 -9.86 -2.32
CA LYS A 24 12.86 -10.89 -1.56
C LYS A 24 12.80 -12.26 -2.23
N MET A 25 11.68 -12.59 -2.85
CA MET A 25 11.43 -13.88 -3.48
C MET A 25 11.78 -13.91 -4.97
N LYS A 26 12.42 -12.85 -5.50
CA LYS A 26 12.83 -12.77 -6.92
C LYS A 26 11.69 -13.05 -7.91
N THR A 27 10.48 -12.71 -7.51
CA THR A 27 9.28 -12.82 -8.36
C THR A 27 8.63 -11.44 -8.44
N GLN A 28 8.26 -11.02 -9.65
CA GLN A 28 7.55 -9.77 -9.88
C GLN A 28 6.25 -9.72 -9.08
N HIS A 29 5.96 -8.56 -8.49
CA HIS A 29 4.75 -8.35 -7.72
C HIS A 29 3.93 -7.20 -8.29
N VAL A 30 2.68 -7.47 -8.68
CA VAL A 30 1.74 -6.46 -9.17
C VAL A 30 0.86 -6.00 -8.01
N VAL A 31 0.84 -4.70 -7.77
CA VAL A 31 0.01 -4.06 -6.73
C VAL A 31 -1.08 -3.25 -7.42
N PRO A 32 -2.36 -3.60 -7.25
CA PRO A 32 -3.45 -2.72 -7.66
C PRO A 32 -3.39 -1.40 -6.87
N LEU A 33 -3.66 -0.29 -7.55
CA LEU A 33 -3.65 1.04 -6.96
C LEU A 33 -5.08 1.53 -6.74
N SER A 34 -5.39 1.98 -5.53
CA SER A 34 -6.65 2.66 -5.23
C SER A 34 -6.68 4.06 -5.86
N LYS A 35 -7.86 4.67 -5.94
CA LYS A 35 -8.05 6.05 -6.41
C LYS A 35 -7.18 7.03 -5.60
N GLN A 36 -7.13 6.85 -4.29
CA GLN A 36 -6.34 7.68 -3.39
C GLN A 36 -4.83 7.52 -3.61
N ALA A 37 -4.39 6.29 -3.90
CA ALA A 37 -2.99 6.03 -4.25
C ALA A 37 -2.61 6.69 -5.58
N LEU A 38 -3.46 6.59 -6.60
CA LEU A 38 -3.27 7.29 -7.88
C LEU A 38 -3.21 8.80 -7.68
N LYS A 39 -4.13 9.35 -6.88
CA LYS A 39 -4.13 10.79 -6.55
C LYS A 39 -2.83 11.22 -5.85
N THR A 40 -2.31 10.39 -4.95
CA THR A 40 -1.02 10.64 -4.30
C THR A 40 0.12 10.67 -5.33
N LEU A 41 0.13 9.74 -6.29
CA LEU A 41 1.14 9.73 -7.36
C LEU A 41 1.02 10.96 -8.28
N GLU A 42 -0.19 11.39 -8.62
CA GLU A 42 -0.42 12.64 -9.36
C GLU A 42 0.13 13.85 -8.60
N ASN A 43 -0.15 13.94 -7.30
CA ASN A 43 0.37 15.01 -6.46
C ASN A 43 1.91 14.99 -6.40
N MET A 44 2.53 13.79 -6.30
CA MET A 44 3.98 13.67 -6.36
C MET A 44 4.56 14.16 -7.69
N ARG A 45 3.90 13.85 -8.81
CA ARG A 45 4.32 14.33 -10.14
C ARG A 45 4.16 15.85 -10.25
N ALA A 46 3.09 16.41 -9.70
CA ALA A 46 2.82 17.85 -9.70
C ALA A 46 3.85 18.67 -8.88
N LEU A 47 4.58 18.04 -7.94
CA LEU A 47 5.69 18.67 -7.24
C LEU A 47 6.89 18.97 -8.18
N GLY A 48 6.96 18.35 -9.34
CA GLY A 48 7.98 18.60 -10.37
C GLY A 48 9.41 18.22 -9.97
N LEU A 49 9.58 17.38 -8.92
CA LEU A 49 10.90 16.96 -8.45
C LEU A 49 11.52 15.90 -9.37
N THR A 50 10.70 15.01 -9.88
CA THR A 50 11.07 13.92 -10.80
C THR A 50 9.89 13.60 -11.71
N SER A 51 10.15 13.26 -12.98
CA SER A 51 9.11 12.96 -13.97
C SER A 51 9.52 11.89 -14.98
N GLU A 52 10.83 11.67 -15.15
CA GLU A 52 11.33 10.74 -16.15
C GLU A 52 11.06 9.28 -15.76
N PRO A 53 10.88 8.37 -16.71
CA PRO A 53 10.49 6.99 -16.44
C PRO A 53 11.40 6.23 -15.48
N ASP A 54 12.69 6.49 -15.51
CA ASP A 54 13.70 5.81 -14.67
C ASP A 54 13.99 6.50 -13.34
N GLU A 55 13.37 7.65 -13.11
CA GLU A 55 13.52 8.40 -11.86
C GLU A 55 12.65 7.82 -10.72
N TYR A 56 13.09 8.08 -9.49
CA TYR A 56 12.36 7.66 -8.30
C TYR A 56 11.13 8.54 -8.06
N ILE A 57 9.99 7.92 -7.74
CA ILE A 57 8.77 8.62 -7.33
C ILE A 57 8.99 9.38 -6.01
N PHE A 58 9.82 8.81 -5.14
CA PHE A 58 10.17 9.38 -3.83
C PHE A 58 11.68 9.65 -3.77
N PRO A 59 12.13 10.77 -4.35
CA PRO A 59 13.55 11.11 -4.38
C PRO A 59 14.07 11.54 -2.99
N GLY A 60 15.38 11.45 -2.82
CA GLY A 60 16.06 11.98 -1.64
C GLY A 60 16.09 13.50 -1.69
N MET A 61 15.87 14.16 -0.54
CA MET A 61 15.82 15.65 -0.47
C MET A 61 17.15 16.31 -0.86
N GLN A 62 18.28 15.69 -0.54
CA GLN A 62 19.60 16.27 -0.84
C GLN A 62 20.14 15.85 -2.22
N ARG A 63 19.70 14.71 -2.74
CA ARG A 63 20.14 14.16 -4.03
C ARG A 63 18.94 13.50 -4.70
N GLN A 64 18.33 14.20 -5.63
CA GLN A 64 17.15 13.71 -6.35
C GLN A 64 17.43 12.44 -7.17
N ALA A 65 18.67 12.22 -7.60
CA ALA A 65 19.09 10.98 -8.27
C ALA A 65 19.09 9.74 -7.34
N GLN A 66 18.90 9.93 -6.04
CA GLN A 66 18.82 8.84 -5.06
C GLN A 66 17.39 8.72 -4.51
N MET A 67 17.00 7.50 -4.18
CA MET A 67 15.74 7.28 -3.48
C MET A 67 15.80 7.85 -2.06
N MET A 68 14.64 8.20 -1.47
CA MET A 68 14.56 8.64 -0.08
C MET A 68 15.17 7.64 0.89
N SER A 69 15.71 8.14 2.01
CA SER A 69 16.29 7.31 3.08
C SER A 69 15.25 6.34 3.65
N GLU A 70 15.70 5.18 4.11
CA GLU A 70 14.83 4.18 4.77
C GLU A 70 14.20 4.71 6.07
N ASN A 71 14.85 5.65 6.72
CA ASN A 71 14.36 6.24 7.97
C ASN A 71 13.38 7.41 7.75
N THR A 72 13.20 7.90 6.51
CA THR A 72 12.39 9.09 6.21
C THR A 72 10.97 8.99 6.76
N ILE A 73 10.30 7.86 6.54
CA ILE A 73 8.92 7.65 7.02
C ILE A 73 8.89 7.55 8.54
N GLY A 74 9.86 6.85 9.16
CA GLY A 74 9.96 6.77 10.61
C GLY A 74 10.16 8.13 11.26
N TYR A 75 11.03 8.96 10.69
CA TYR A 75 11.20 10.36 11.15
C TYR A 75 9.94 11.20 10.95
N ALA A 76 9.17 10.98 9.87
CA ALA A 76 7.90 11.66 9.69
C ALA A 76 6.90 11.30 10.80
N PHE A 77 6.78 10.03 11.17
CA PHE A 77 5.95 9.61 12.31
C PHE A 77 6.41 10.21 13.62
N ASN A 78 7.72 10.23 13.88
CA ASN A 78 8.26 10.82 15.10
C ASN A 78 7.93 12.32 15.20
N ARG A 79 8.10 13.08 14.11
CA ARG A 79 7.73 14.52 14.06
C ARG A 79 6.23 14.75 14.23
N ALA A 80 5.40 13.82 13.75
CA ALA A 80 3.95 13.87 13.92
C ALA A 80 3.46 13.41 15.31
N GLY A 81 4.38 13.18 16.28
CA GLY A 81 4.03 12.79 17.65
C GLY A 81 3.78 11.30 17.87
N TYR A 82 4.12 10.45 16.90
CA TYR A 82 3.94 8.99 17.01
C TYR A 82 5.21 8.25 17.41
N HIS A 83 6.20 8.94 17.99
CA HIS A 83 7.43 8.30 18.47
C HIS A 83 7.10 7.18 19.46
N GLY A 84 7.64 5.98 19.23
CA GLY A 84 7.38 4.79 20.04
C GLY A 84 5.96 4.21 19.95
N ARG A 85 5.05 4.87 19.24
CA ARG A 85 3.64 4.44 19.09
C ARG A 85 3.33 3.80 17.74
N GLN A 86 4.03 4.22 16.69
CA GLN A 86 3.83 3.70 15.34
C GLN A 86 5.13 3.62 14.57
N THR A 87 5.22 2.61 13.69
CA THR A 87 6.36 2.39 12.79
C THR A 87 5.87 2.15 11.37
N PRO A 88 6.72 2.35 10.35
CA PRO A 88 6.35 2.01 8.95
C PRO A 88 5.93 0.54 8.79
N HIS A 89 6.53 -0.37 9.56
CA HIS A 89 6.15 -1.79 9.57
C HIS A 89 4.81 -2.01 10.27
N GLY A 90 4.53 -1.28 11.34
CA GLY A 90 3.27 -1.36 12.08
C GLY A 90 2.03 -1.02 11.22
N ILE A 91 2.19 -0.15 10.19
CA ILE A 91 1.12 0.13 9.23
C ILE A 91 0.69 -1.13 8.47
N ARG A 92 1.63 -2.02 8.14
CA ARG A 92 1.30 -3.29 7.47
C ARG A 92 0.53 -4.22 8.40
N GLY A 93 0.93 -4.27 9.68
CA GLY A 93 0.21 -5.03 10.72
C GLY A 93 -1.20 -4.47 10.92
N LEU A 94 -1.36 -3.15 10.98
CA LEU A 94 -2.67 -2.49 11.09
C LEU A 94 -3.60 -2.89 9.94
N PHE A 95 -3.13 -2.80 8.69
CA PHE A 95 -3.89 -3.25 7.52
C PHE A 95 -4.30 -4.72 7.66
N SER A 96 -3.34 -5.61 7.98
CA SER A 96 -3.61 -7.05 8.10
C SER A 96 -4.67 -7.33 9.17
N THR A 97 -4.52 -6.76 10.36
CA THR A 97 -5.47 -6.93 11.47
C THR A 97 -6.86 -6.44 11.07
N TYR A 98 -6.95 -5.20 10.58
CA TYR A 98 -8.23 -4.58 10.25
C TYR A 98 -8.96 -5.32 9.12
N ALA A 99 -8.22 -5.76 8.09
CA ALA A 99 -8.80 -6.51 6.99
C ALA A 99 -9.31 -7.90 7.43
N ASN A 100 -8.56 -8.61 8.29
CA ASN A 100 -8.99 -9.90 8.83
C ASN A 100 -10.19 -9.76 9.76
N GLU A 101 -10.19 -8.79 10.68
CA GLU A 101 -11.28 -8.55 11.62
C GLU A 101 -12.57 -8.10 10.94
N SER A 102 -12.46 -7.44 9.78
CA SER A 102 -13.66 -7.04 9.01
C SER A 102 -14.48 -8.22 8.50
N ALA A 103 -13.90 -9.40 8.40
CA ALA A 103 -14.48 -10.61 7.82
C ALA A 103 -15.05 -10.45 6.40
N LYS A 104 -14.62 -9.40 5.67
CA LYS A 104 -15.08 -9.08 4.31
C LYS A 104 -14.19 -9.71 3.23
N TRP A 105 -12.98 -10.15 3.59
CA TRP A 105 -11.94 -10.48 2.64
C TRP A 105 -11.35 -11.85 2.88
N GLU A 106 -11.02 -12.54 1.81
CA GLU A 106 -10.33 -13.82 1.86
C GLU A 106 -8.91 -13.63 2.42
N PHE A 107 -8.50 -14.51 3.35
CA PHE A 107 -7.15 -14.49 3.94
C PHE A 107 -6.04 -14.44 2.87
N ASN A 108 -6.20 -15.21 1.78
CA ASN A 108 -5.24 -15.23 0.69
C ASN A 108 -5.11 -13.86 -0.01
N ASP A 109 -6.18 -13.09 -0.14
CA ASP A 109 -6.14 -11.76 -0.77
C ASP A 109 -5.36 -10.77 0.09
N ILE A 110 -5.54 -10.84 1.41
CA ILE A 110 -4.82 -10.02 2.39
C ILE A 110 -3.32 -10.34 2.35
N GLU A 111 -2.97 -11.63 2.42
CA GLU A 111 -1.56 -12.07 2.40
C GLU A 111 -0.87 -11.72 1.07
N MET A 112 -1.56 -11.91 -0.06
CA MET A 112 -1.02 -11.52 -1.36
C MET A 112 -0.89 -10.00 -1.52
N ALA A 113 -1.78 -9.20 -0.93
CA ALA A 113 -1.65 -7.74 -0.89
C ALA A 113 -0.41 -7.30 -0.10
N LEU A 114 -0.06 -8.05 0.94
CA LEU A 114 1.15 -7.87 1.74
C LEU A 114 2.41 -8.46 1.08
N ALA A 115 2.31 -9.04 -0.11
CA ALA A 115 3.39 -9.77 -0.77
C ALA A 115 3.94 -10.93 0.09
N HIS A 116 3.11 -11.50 0.96
CA HIS A 116 3.43 -12.72 1.69
C HIS A 116 3.17 -13.94 0.79
N GLN A 117 3.95 -14.98 0.99
CA GLN A 117 3.70 -16.25 0.32
C GLN A 117 2.67 -17.06 1.10
N THR A 118 1.59 -17.41 0.43
CA THR A 118 0.57 -18.32 0.98
C THR A 118 0.76 -19.72 0.42
N GLY A 119 0.54 -20.74 1.28
CA GLY A 119 0.59 -22.13 0.91
C GLY A 119 2.00 -22.75 0.79
N ASN A 120 2.03 -24.06 0.57
CA ASN A 120 3.27 -24.82 0.34
C ASN A 120 3.76 -24.70 -1.12
N ALA A 121 4.94 -25.24 -1.42
CA ALA A 121 5.55 -25.16 -2.75
C ALA A 121 4.64 -25.73 -3.87
N VAL A 122 3.86 -26.76 -3.55
CA VAL A 122 2.95 -27.41 -4.50
C VAL A 122 1.74 -26.52 -4.79
N SER A 123 1.10 -25.96 -3.74
CA SER A 123 -0.06 -25.06 -3.94
C SER A 123 0.33 -23.77 -4.68
N ARG A 124 1.56 -23.28 -4.52
CA ARG A 124 2.09 -22.13 -5.26
C ARG A 124 2.29 -22.42 -6.75
N ALA A 125 2.74 -23.62 -7.10
CA ALA A 125 2.90 -24.03 -8.51
C ALA A 125 1.55 -24.09 -9.24
N TYR A 126 0.48 -24.46 -8.53
CA TYR A 126 -0.87 -24.51 -9.08
C TYR A 126 -1.62 -23.17 -9.05
N ASN A 127 -1.26 -22.25 -8.15
CA ASN A 127 -1.98 -21.01 -7.95
C ASN A 127 -1.25 -19.84 -8.62
N SER A 128 -1.18 -19.85 -9.95
CA SER A 128 -0.61 -18.76 -10.75
C SER A 128 -1.49 -17.50 -10.78
N SER A 129 -2.69 -17.56 -10.24
CA SER A 129 -3.62 -16.44 -10.17
C SER A 129 -3.12 -15.39 -9.19
N GLN A 130 -2.89 -14.17 -9.66
CA GLN A 130 -2.54 -13.03 -8.80
C GLN A 130 -3.76 -12.42 -8.11
N ARG A 131 -4.97 -12.91 -8.33
CA ARG A 131 -6.24 -12.41 -7.77
C ARG A 131 -6.35 -10.89 -7.81
N LEU A 132 -5.94 -10.31 -8.92
CA LEU A 132 -5.85 -8.85 -9.08
C LEU A 132 -7.20 -8.13 -8.90
N PRO A 133 -8.34 -8.64 -9.42
CA PRO A 133 -9.64 -7.99 -9.22
C PRO A 133 -10.05 -7.94 -7.73
N GLU A 134 -9.87 -9.02 -6.99
CA GLU A 134 -10.21 -9.13 -5.57
C GLU A 134 -9.30 -8.23 -4.73
N ARG A 135 -8.00 -8.26 -5.01
CA ARG A 135 -7.02 -7.38 -4.35
C ARG A 135 -7.24 -5.92 -4.68
N ALA A 136 -7.71 -5.58 -5.87
CA ALA A 136 -8.07 -4.21 -6.22
C ALA A 136 -9.25 -3.70 -5.37
N LYS A 137 -10.28 -4.54 -5.17
CA LYS A 137 -11.40 -4.22 -4.28
C LYS A 137 -10.96 -4.07 -2.83
N LEU A 138 -10.13 -4.99 -2.34
CA LEU A 138 -9.56 -4.94 -0.99
C LEU A 138 -8.77 -3.65 -0.74
N LEU A 139 -7.86 -3.28 -1.65
CA LEU A 139 -7.03 -2.09 -1.50
C LEU A 139 -7.81 -0.79 -1.70
N GLN A 140 -8.86 -0.79 -2.54
CA GLN A 140 -9.77 0.34 -2.63
C GLN A 140 -10.57 0.52 -1.33
N TRP A 141 -11.17 -0.56 -0.82
CA TRP A 141 -11.87 -0.54 0.45
C TRP A 141 -10.99 -0.01 1.59
N TRP A 142 -9.74 -0.50 1.69
CA TRP A 142 -8.81 -0.02 2.72
C TRP A 142 -8.52 1.47 2.60
N ALA A 143 -8.35 1.97 1.39
CA ALA A 143 -8.13 3.39 1.15
C ALA A 143 -9.35 4.23 1.51
N ASP A 144 -10.56 3.73 1.25
CA ASP A 144 -11.81 4.39 1.62
C ASP A 144 -12.00 4.41 3.15
N GLU A 145 -11.67 3.31 3.87
CA GLU A 145 -11.68 3.27 5.34
C GLU A 145 -10.72 4.31 5.94
N LEU A 146 -9.48 4.41 5.40
CA LEU A 146 -8.52 5.41 5.85
C LEU A 146 -9.02 6.84 5.61
N GLU A 147 -9.69 7.09 4.51
CA GLU A 147 -10.27 8.39 4.18
C GLU A 147 -11.41 8.75 5.14
N GLN A 148 -12.30 7.80 5.44
CA GLN A 148 -13.35 7.96 6.43
C GLN A 148 -12.79 8.23 7.84
N MET A 149 -11.75 7.50 8.25
CA MET A 149 -11.07 7.73 9.53
C MET A 149 -10.44 9.14 9.61
N ARG A 150 -9.85 9.62 8.52
CA ARG A 150 -9.27 10.97 8.43
C ARG A 150 -10.34 12.06 8.54
N ASP A 151 -11.44 11.90 7.84
CA ASP A 151 -12.49 12.92 7.71
C ASP A 151 -13.46 12.93 8.92
N GLY A 152 -13.25 12.05 9.88
CA GLY A 152 -14.09 11.86 11.06
C GLY A 152 -15.23 10.88 10.77
N ALA A 153 -15.24 9.74 11.48
CA ALA A 153 -16.34 8.79 11.41
C ALA A 153 -17.63 9.52 11.84
N LYS A 154 -18.65 9.55 10.98
CA LYS A 154 -19.99 9.87 11.43
C LYS A 154 -20.36 8.86 12.49
N VAL A 155 -20.47 9.30 13.73
CA VAL A 155 -20.98 8.46 14.82
C VAL A 155 -22.44 8.15 14.47
N ILE A 156 -22.70 6.93 14.02
CA ILE A 156 -24.05 6.42 13.86
C ILE A 156 -24.49 6.03 15.27
N GLU A 157 -25.32 6.87 15.89
CA GLU A 157 -25.99 6.49 17.13
C GLU A 157 -26.92 5.32 16.83
N PHE A 158 -26.57 4.13 17.31
CA PHE A 158 -27.50 3.02 17.30
C PHE A 158 -28.61 3.31 18.35
N PRO A 159 -29.89 3.32 17.98
CA PRO A 159 -30.96 3.46 18.94
C PRO A 159 -30.92 2.23 19.88
N ILE A 160 -30.51 2.45 21.13
CA ILE A 160 -30.61 1.43 22.16
C ILE A 160 -32.11 1.21 22.38
N LYS A 161 -32.65 0.07 21.95
CA LYS A 161 -33.97 -0.35 22.36
C LYS A 161 -33.93 -0.51 23.87
N GLN A 162 -34.59 0.42 24.57
CA GLN A 162 -34.89 0.24 25.98
C GLN A 162 -35.81 -0.99 26.11
N ALA A 163 -35.37 -1.95 26.93
CA ALA A 163 -36.16 -3.14 27.27
C ALA A 163 -37.28 -2.80 28.22
#